data_37624c9ae7acea640cea11d216c3d94f
#
_entry.id   37624c9ae7acea640cea11d216c3d94f
#
_cell.length_a   1.000
_cell.length_b   1.000
_cell.length_c   1.000
_cell.angle_alpha   90.00
_cell.angle_beta   90.00
_cell.angle_gamma   90.00
#
_symmetry.space_group_name_H-M   'P 1'
#
loop_
_entity.id
_entity.type
_entity.pdbx_description
1 polymer ?
#
loop_
_entity_poly.entity_id
_entity_poly.type
_entity_poly.pdbx_seq_one_letter_code
_entity_poly.pdbx_strand_id
1 'polypeptide(L)'
;PVDAGRATVLGWREAMPALASLVAVDQFGSYVIFGILFIIIGFGIVNTVLMSVLHRHREFGVLQALGLTPRQTGAVVLVEGLLLTTVSTLVGVGLGTWLTWYFLGDGFGMAVIAGDSLANNMDMGSVVIDPIIIPMFSVARTLQTLGWIMLIGILASIYPALRAARIDVAESMKFDQ
;
A
#
# COMPACT_ATOMS: atom_id res chain seq x y z
N PRO A 1 38.66 -42.32 -5.88
CA PRO A 1 37.97 -42.20 -7.15
C PRO A 1 36.69 -41.43 -6.88
N VAL A 2 36.69 -40.18 -7.32
CA VAL A 2 35.50 -39.33 -7.29
C VAL A 2 34.65 -39.76 -8.45
N ASP A 3 33.48 -40.32 -8.18
CA ASP A 3 32.51 -40.69 -9.22
C ASP A 3 32.05 -39.40 -9.92
N ALA A 4 32.60 -39.12 -11.07
CA ALA A 4 32.31 -37.96 -11.93
C ALA A 4 30.94 -38.09 -12.66
N GLY A 5 30.02 -38.93 -12.16
CA GLY A 5 28.83 -39.35 -12.90
C GLY A 5 27.51 -38.66 -12.52
N ARG A 6 27.41 -37.91 -11.42
CA ARG A 6 26.16 -37.25 -11.03
C ARG A 6 26.45 -35.93 -10.30
N ALA A 7 26.82 -34.92 -11.03
CA ALA A 7 26.74 -33.55 -10.53
C ALA A 7 25.24 -33.15 -10.49
N THR A 8 24.59 -33.29 -9.34
CA THR A 8 23.26 -32.73 -9.12
C THR A 8 23.41 -31.23 -8.88
N VAL A 9 22.81 -30.44 -9.76
CA VAL A 9 22.70 -28.99 -9.54
C VAL A 9 21.66 -28.75 -8.46
N LEU A 10 22.12 -28.52 -7.23
CA LEU A 10 21.25 -28.15 -6.10
C LEU A 10 20.93 -26.66 -6.21
N GLY A 11 19.67 -26.30 -6.07
CA GLY A 11 19.26 -24.92 -5.92
C GLY A 11 19.80 -24.34 -4.60
N TRP A 12 20.01 -23.02 -4.54
CA TRP A 12 20.53 -22.34 -3.34
C TRP A 12 19.68 -22.64 -2.07
N ARG A 13 18.37 -22.86 -2.23
CA ARG A 13 17.46 -23.23 -1.13
C ARG A 13 17.74 -24.61 -0.54
N GLU A 14 18.20 -25.52 -1.37
CA GLU A 14 18.57 -26.89 -0.96
C GLU A 14 20.00 -26.92 -0.40
N ALA A 15 20.88 -26.06 -0.94
CA ALA A 15 22.27 -25.95 -0.49
C ALA A 15 22.38 -25.26 0.88
N MET A 16 21.48 -24.30 1.18
CA MET A 16 21.49 -23.50 2.42
C MET A 16 20.10 -23.40 3.05
N PRO A 17 19.58 -24.47 3.65
CA PRO A 17 18.22 -24.50 4.18
C PRO A 17 17.99 -23.48 5.32
N ALA A 18 19.03 -23.16 6.12
CA ALA A 18 18.96 -22.15 7.17
C ALA A 18 18.72 -20.75 6.60
N LEU A 19 19.43 -20.38 5.53
CA LEU A 19 19.18 -19.09 4.84
C LEU A 19 17.81 -19.07 4.16
N ALA A 20 17.38 -20.18 3.57
CA ALA A 20 16.06 -20.29 2.96
C ALA A 20 14.93 -20.06 3.99
N SER A 21 15.08 -20.57 5.22
CA SER A 21 14.11 -20.36 6.29
C SER A 21 14.10 -18.90 6.77
N LEU A 22 15.24 -18.25 6.90
CA LEU A 22 15.32 -16.83 7.26
C LEU A 22 14.65 -15.94 6.22
N VAL A 23 14.90 -16.18 4.92
CA VAL A 23 14.25 -15.45 3.84
C VAL A 23 12.73 -15.68 3.85
N ALA A 24 12.27 -16.89 4.16
CA ALA A 24 10.84 -17.18 4.25
C ALA A 24 10.16 -16.44 5.40
N VAL A 25 10.82 -16.34 6.56
CA VAL A 25 10.34 -15.57 7.72
C VAL A 25 10.29 -14.08 7.39
N ASP A 26 11.31 -13.54 6.75
CA ASP A 26 11.36 -12.14 6.33
C ASP A 26 10.24 -11.80 5.31
N GLN A 27 10.03 -12.67 4.33
CA GLN A 27 8.93 -12.52 3.38
C GLN A 27 7.57 -12.54 4.07
N PHE A 28 7.35 -13.46 5.01
CA PHE A 28 6.12 -13.51 5.78
C PHE A 28 5.91 -12.25 6.61
N GLY A 29 6.95 -11.76 7.29
CA GLY A 29 6.93 -10.50 8.02
C GLY A 29 6.55 -9.32 7.13
N SER A 30 7.11 -9.25 5.93
CA SER A 30 6.78 -8.23 4.94
C SER A 30 5.31 -8.27 4.53
N TYR A 31 4.74 -9.45 4.28
CA TYR A 31 3.31 -9.58 3.96
C TYR A 31 2.40 -9.12 5.11
N VAL A 32 2.77 -9.42 6.36
CA VAL A 32 2.02 -8.96 7.54
C VAL A 32 2.05 -7.43 7.62
N ILE A 33 3.23 -6.82 7.46
CA ILE A 33 3.38 -5.36 7.48
C ILE A 33 2.57 -4.71 6.36
N PHE A 34 2.66 -5.22 5.13
CA PHE A 34 1.86 -4.72 4.02
C PHE A 34 0.35 -4.87 4.27
N GLY A 35 -0.07 -6.00 4.85
CA GLY A 35 -1.47 -6.20 5.23
C GLY A 35 -1.96 -5.14 6.22
N ILE A 36 -1.19 -4.84 7.25
CA ILE A 36 -1.51 -3.79 8.23
C ILE A 36 -1.56 -2.41 7.55
N LEU A 37 -0.57 -2.09 6.71
CA LEU A 37 -0.54 -0.82 5.96
C LEU A 37 -1.77 -0.68 5.07
N PHE A 38 -2.17 -1.71 4.35
CA PHE A 38 -3.35 -1.69 3.50
C PHE A 38 -4.65 -1.49 4.29
N ILE A 39 -4.76 -2.08 5.48
CA ILE A 39 -5.89 -1.85 6.38
C ILE A 39 -5.92 -0.37 6.80
N ILE A 40 -4.79 0.20 7.22
CA ILE A 40 -4.68 1.61 7.62
C ILE A 40 -5.06 2.53 6.46
N ILE A 41 -4.56 2.27 5.25
CA ILE A 41 -4.88 3.02 4.03
C ILE A 41 -6.40 2.94 3.75
N GLY A 42 -6.97 1.74 3.81
CA GLY A 42 -8.40 1.54 3.59
C GLY A 42 -9.26 2.34 4.57
N PHE A 43 -8.95 2.30 5.86
CA PHE A 43 -9.63 3.12 6.87
C PHE A 43 -9.44 4.61 6.64
N GLY A 44 -8.25 5.05 6.23
CA GLY A 44 -7.97 6.44 5.88
C GLY A 44 -8.86 6.93 4.73
N ILE A 45 -8.99 6.12 3.66
CA ILE A 45 -9.85 6.43 2.51
C ILE A 45 -11.33 6.51 2.96
N VAL A 46 -11.81 5.50 3.70
CA VAL A 46 -13.18 5.48 4.23
C VAL A 46 -13.46 6.74 5.04
N ASN A 47 -12.57 7.09 5.97
CA ASN A 47 -12.75 8.26 6.84
C ASN A 47 -12.78 9.56 6.03
N THR A 48 -11.86 9.74 5.08
CA THR A 48 -11.78 10.94 4.25
C THR A 48 -13.02 11.12 3.38
N VAL A 49 -13.42 10.06 2.67
CA VAL A 49 -14.61 10.12 1.78
C VAL A 49 -15.88 10.25 2.60
N LEU A 50 -15.99 9.56 3.74
CA LEU A 50 -17.16 9.66 4.63
C LEU A 50 -17.30 11.08 5.18
N MET A 51 -16.20 11.72 5.59
CA MET A 51 -16.22 13.09 6.08
C MET A 51 -16.62 14.07 4.97
N SER A 52 -16.13 13.88 3.75
CA SER A 52 -16.54 14.64 2.56
C SER A 52 -18.06 14.53 2.35
N VAL A 53 -18.62 13.31 2.39
CA VAL A 53 -20.07 13.09 2.26
C VAL A 53 -20.86 13.78 3.37
N LEU A 54 -20.41 13.69 4.63
CA LEU A 54 -21.09 14.30 5.76
C LEU A 54 -21.08 15.83 5.68
N HIS A 55 -19.98 16.44 5.27
CA HIS A 55 -19.90 17.88 5.07
C HIS A 55 -20.80 18.40 3.94
N ARG A 56 -20.97 17.61 2.89
CA ARG A 56 -21.76 17.95 1.70
C ARG A 56 -23.17 17.32 1.71
N HIS A 57 -23.61 16.85 2.86
CA HIS A 57 -24.91 16.17 3.03
C HIS A 57 -26.08 17.01 2.48
N ARG A 58 -26.09 18.31 2.76
CA ARG A 58 -27.14 19.24 2.29
C ARG A 58 -27.11 19.41 0.76
N GLU A 59 -25.93 19.48 0.15
CA GLU A 59 -25.79 19.56 -1.31
C GLU A 59 -26.39 18.33 -1.99
N PHE A 60 -26.12 17.14 -1.46
CA PHE A 60 -26.71 15.90 -1.97
C PHE A 60 -28.22 15.83 -1.79
N GLY A 61 -28.77 16.35 -0.70
CA GLY A 61 -30.21 16.48 -0.49
C GLY A 61 -30.87 17.37 -1.53
N VAL A 62 -30.28 18.54 -1.84
CA VAL A 62 -30.76 19.44 -2.88
C VAL A 62 -30.69 18.80 -4.26
N LEU A 63 -29.59 18.12 -4.60
CA LEU A 63 -29.43 17.43 -5.88
C LEU A 63 -30.49 16.33 -6.06
N GLN A 64 -30.82 15.58 -5.01
CA GLN A 64 -31.86 14.56 -5.04
C GLN A 64 -33.26 15.20 -5.17
N ALA A 65 -33.51 16.35 -4.53
CA ALA A 65 -34.75 17.11 -4.71
C ALA A 65 -34.93 17.63 -6.14
N LEU A 66 -33.83 17.93 -6.83
CA LEU A 66 -33.80 18.32 -8.26
C LEU A 66 -33.92 17.14 -9.22
N GLY A 67 -34.03 15.90 -8.71
CA GLY A 67 -34.30 14.70 -9.50
C GLY A 67 -33.12 13.75 -9.69
N LEU A 68 -31.96 13.96 -9.02
CA LEU A 68 -30.90 12.95 -8.98
C LEU A 68 -31.42 11.70 -8.26
N THR A 69 -31.17 10.55 -8.86
CA THR A 69 -31.49 9.28 -8.20
C THR A 69 -30.45 8.95 -7.13
N PRO A 70 -30.84 8.22 -6.05
CA PRO A 70 -29.90 7.77 -5.02
C PRO A 70 -28.67 7.04 -5.56
N ARG A 71 -28.84 6.27 -6.66
CA ARG A 71 -27.74 5.56 -7.32
C ARG A 71 -26.75 6.52 -7.98
N GLN A 72 -27.25 7.59 -8.58
CA GLN A 72 -26.39 8.62 -9.21
C GLN A 72 -25.60 9.37 -8.13
N THR A 73 -26.23 9.72 -6.99
CA THR A 73 -25.53 10.33 -5.86
C THR A 73 -24.40 9.44 -5.34
N GLY A 74 -24.67 8.14 -5.13
CA GLY A 74 -23.67 7.18 -4.73
C GLY A 74 -22.53 7.03 -5.77
N ALA A 75 -22.87 7.04 -7.09
CA ALA A 75 -21.88 6.97 -8.15
C ALA A 75 -20.94 8.19 -8.17
N VAL A 76 -21.46 9.40 -7.92
CA VAL A 76 -20.62 10.61 -7.79
C VAL A 76 -19.59 10.45 -6.68
N VAL A 77 -20.02 10.02 -5.50
CA VAL A 77 -19.11 9.80 -4.34
C VAL A 77 -18.08 8.71 -4.65
N LEU A 78 -18.51 7.64 -5.33
CA LEU A 78 -17.59 6.57 -5.71
C LEU A 78 -16.52 7.04 -6.70
N VAL A 79 -16.92 7.83 -7.70
CA VAL A 79 -15.98 8.41 -8.67
C VAL A 79 -15.02 9.39 -7.97
N GLU A 80 -15.53 10.23 -7.06
CA GLU A 80 -14.70 11.14 -6.25
C GLU A 80 -13.63 10.36 -5.44
N GLY A 81 -14.04 9.30 -4.75
CA GLY A 81 -13.11 8.43 -4.01
C GLY A 81 -12.08 7.74 -4.91
N LEU A 82 -12.47 7.29 -6.09
CA LEU A 82 -11.56 6.72 -7.09
C LEU A 82 -10.57 7.74 -7.62
N LEU A 83 -11.01 8.95 -7.94
CA LEU A 83 -10.12 10.03 -8.39
C LEU A 83 -9.10 10.39 -7.32
N LEU A 84 -9.53 10.56 -6.06
CA LEU A 84 -8.64 10.84 -4.94
C LEU A 84 -7.62 9.72 -4.76
N THR A 85 -8.05 8.46 -4.78
CA THR A 85 -7.15 7.30 -4.68
C THR A 85 -6.15 7.27 -5.83
N THR A 86 -6.60 7.49 -7.06
CA THR A 86 -5.74 7.46 -8.25
C THR A 86 -4.68 8.57 -8.21
N VAL A 87 -5.10 9.80 -7.93
CA VAL A 87 -4.17 10.95 -7.85
C VAL A 87 -3.14 10.74 -6.73
N SER A 88 -3.59 10.35 -5.53
CA SER A 88 -2.71 10.09 -4.39
C SER A 88 -1.73 8.95 -4.70
N THR A 89 -2.18 7.90 -5.37
CA THR A 89 -1.35 6.77 -5.76
C THR A 89 -0.29 7.17 -6.79
N LEU A 90 -0.66 7.97 -7.80
CA LEU A 90 0.31 8.46 -8.80
C LEU A 90 1.38 9.36 -8.16
N VAL A 91 0.97 10.27 -7.28
CA VAL A 91 1.91 11.11 -6.53
C VAL A 91 2.82 10.25 -5.65
N GLY A 92 2.26 9.28 -4.93
CA GLY A 92 3.02 8.37 -4.07
C GLY A 92 4.04 7.52 -4.85
N VAL A 93 3.65 6.98 -6.00
CA VAL A 93 4.57 6.23 -6.89
C VAL A 93 5.64 7.15 -7.45
N GLY A 94 5.28 8.36 -7.89
CA GLY A 94 6.25 9.34 -8.38
C GLY A 94 7.31 9.70 -7.33
N LEU A 95 6.87 10.00 -6.11
CA LEU A 95 7.78 10.29 -5.00
C LEU A 95 8.61 9.06 -4.61
N GLY A 96 7.99 7.89 -4.52
CA GLY A 96 8.68 6.65 -4.16
C GLY A 96 9.74 6.25 -5.19
N THR A 97 9.44 6.35 -6.48
CA THR A 97 10.42 6.06 -7.55
C THR A 97 11.53 7.09 -7.59
N TRP A 98 11.22 8.38 -7.40
CA TRP A 98 12.22 9.43 -7.32
C TRP A 98 13.17 9.21 -6.14
N LEU A 99 12.62 8.87 -4.97
CA LEU A 99 13.42 8.59 -3.77
C LEU A 99 14.30 7.36 -3.96
N THR A 100 13.74 6.28 -4.52
CA THR A 100 14.48 5.05 -4.82
C THR A 100 15.63 5.34 -5.80
N TRP A 101 15.39 6.15 -6.83
CA TRP A 101 16.41 6.53 -7.80
C TRP A 101 17.53 7.39 -7.18
N TYR A 102 17.16 8.32 -6.29
CA TYR A 102 18.12 9.16 -5.56
C TYR A 102 19.08 8.32 -4.72
N PHE A 103 18.56 7.28 -4.05
CA PHE A 103 19.37 6.39 -3.21
C PHE A 103 19.97 5.18 -3.95
N LEU A 104 19.68 5.01 -5.24
CA LEU A 104 20.18 3.88 -6.02
C LEU A 104 21.71 3.96 -6.22
N GLY A 105 22.30 5.17 -6.26
CA GLY A 105 23.73 5.40 -6.49
C GLY A 105 24.58 5.09 -5.26
N ASP A 106 24.18 5.57 -4.11
CA ASP A 106 24.98 5.54 -2.88
C ASP A 106 24.54 4.43 -1.89
N GLY A 107 23.34 3.89 -2.06
CA GLY A 107 22.74 2.94 -1.13
C GLY A 107 22.39 3.57 0.23
N PHE A 108 21.74 2.79 1.09
CA PHE A 108 21.54 3.15 2.50
C PHE A 108 22.58 2.43 3.34
N GLY A 109 23.45 3.17 4.04
CA GLY A 109 24.28 2.58 5.09
C GLY A 109 23.36 1.96 6.17
N MET A 110 23.62 0.73 6.55
CA MET A 110 22.84 0.05 7.60
C MET A 110 22.86 0.82 8.94
N ALA A 111 23.87 1.64 9.16
CA ALA A 111 23.98 2.55 10.31
C ALA A 111 22.78 3.51 10.42
N VAL A 112 22.19 3.94 9.30
CA VAL A 112 21.02 4.85 9.28
C VAL A 112 19.76 4.15 9.81
N ILE A 113 19.62 2.84 9.59
CA ILE A 113 18.43 2.08 9.97
C ILE A 113 18.61 1.38 11.32
N ALA A 114 19.77 0.80 11.55
CA ALA A 114 20.05 -0.07 12.69
C ALA A 114 20.91 0.58 13.79
N GLY A 115 21.46 1.78 13.53
CA GLY A 115 22.42 2.46 14.41
C GLY A 115 23.85 1.95 14.26
N ASP A 116 24.81 2.80 14.59
CA ASP A 116 26.25 2.52 14.42
C ASP A 116 26.75 1.30 15.19
N SER A 117 26.13 0.99 16.33
CA SER A 117 26.50 -0.15 17.16
C SER A 117 26.17 -1.51 16.54
N LEU A 118 25.07 -1.60 15.78
CA LEU A 118 24.68 -2.81 15.05
C LEU A 118 25.44 -2.94 13.73
N ALA A 119 25.66 -1.84 13.02
CA ALA A 119 26.41 -1.84 11.76
C ALA A 119 27.88 -2.29 11.94
N ASN A 120 28.51 -1.91 13.06
CA ASN A 120 29.88 -2.27 13.39
C ASN A 120 30.05 -3.67 14.02
N ASN A 121 28.97 -4.28 14.53
CA ASN A 121 29.00 -5.59 15.21
C ASN A 121 28.46 -6.75 14.36
N MET A 122 28.16 -6.54 13.07
CA MET A 122 27.77 -7.63 12.15
C MET A 122 28.95 -8.46 11.66
N ASP A 123 29.98 -8.63 12.48
CA ASP A 123 31.05 -9.60 12.25
C ASP A 123 30.53 -11.01 12.63
N MET A 124 29.77 -11.61 11.72
CA MET A 124 29.30 -12.99 11.86
C MET A 124 30.41 -13.98 11.45
N GLY A 125 31.52 -13.95 12.19
CA GLY A 125 32.58 -14.97 12.12
C GLY A 125 33.30 -15.01 10.82
N SER A 126 33.33 -15.40 9.78
CA SER A 126 34.17 -15.38 8.57
C SER A 126 33.49 -14.72 7.35
N VAL A 127 32.31 -14.14 7.51
CA VAL A 127 31.57 -13.49 6.40
C VAL A 127 31.54 -11.99 6.66
N VAL A 128 32.31 -11.23 5.86
CA VAL A 128 32.24 -9.77 5.83
C VAL A 128 30.97 -9.40 5.06
N ILE A 129 29.93 -9.00 5.79
CA ILE A 129 28.69 -8.48 5.18
C ILE A 129 28.88 -6.98 5.00
N ASP A 130 28.86 -6.53 3.77
CA ASP A 130 28.89 -5.09 3.47
C ASP A 130 27.59 -4.46 4.00
N PRO A 131 27.64 -3.51 4.95
CA PRO A 131 26.46 -2.94 5.61
C PRO A 131 25.72 -1.92 4.72
N ILE A 132 25.78 -2.07 3.41
CA ILE A 132 25.10 -1.19 2.45
C ILE A 132 23.87 -1.90 1.87
N ILE A 133 22.70 -1.32 2.09
CA ILE A 133 21.46 -1.78 1.48
C ILE A 133 21.20 -0.98 0.21
N ILE A 134 21.26 -1.64 -0.93
CA ILE A 134 20.96 -1.03 -2.23
C ILE A 134 19.48 -1.31 -2.56
N PRO A 135 18.64 -0.27 -2.68
CA PRO A 135 17.24 -0.46 -3.05
C PRO A 135 17.16 -0.93 -4.52
N MET A 136 16.43 -2.02 -4.76
CA MET A 136 16.18 -2.53 -6.11
C MET A 136 14.78 -2.15 -6.57
N PHE A 137 14.68 -1.39 -7.65
CA PHE A 137 13.40 -1.06 -8.28
C PHE A 137 12.90 -2.21 -9.15
N SER A 138 11.67 -2.65 -8.91
CA SER A 138 11.01 -3.68 -9.69
C SER A 138 9.67 -3.19 -10.20
N VAL A 139 9.57 -2.95 -11.51
CA VAL A 139 8.33 -2.52 -12.17
C VAL A 139 7.17 -3.47 -11.89
N ALA A 140 7.43 -4.78 -11.93
CA ALA A 140 6.39 -5.76 -11.68
C ALA A 140 5.80 -5.66 -10.27
N ARG A 141 6.63 -5.49 -9.24
CA ARG A 141 6.17 -5.29 -7.85
C ARG A 141 5.43 -3.98 -7.69
N THR A 142 5.91 -2.91 -8.32
CA THR A 142 5.24 -1.60 -8.29
C THR A 142 3.85 -1.69 -8.89
N LEU A 143 3.69 -2.32 -10.06
CA LEU A 143 2.39 -2.51 -10.69
C LEU A 143 1.46 -3.40 -9.85
N GLN A 144 1.98 -4.44 -9.23
CA GLN A 144 1.22 -5.29 -8.32
C GLN A 144 0.71 -4.49 -7.10
N THR A 145 1.56 -3.69 -6.48
CA THR A 145 1.20 -2.84 -5.34
C THR A 145 0.16 -1.79 -5.74
N LEU A 146 0.32 -1.16 -6.91
CA LEU A 146 -0.68 -0.27 -7.51
C LEU A 146 -2.04 -0.95 -7.64
N GLY A 147 -2.07 -2.19 -8.15
CA GLY A 147 -3.29 -2.98 -8.28
C GLY A 147 -3.97 -3.21 -6.93
N TRP A 148 -3.21 -3.55 -5.90
CA TRP A 148 -3.75 -3.72 -4.54
C TRP A 148 -4.29 -2.42 -3.95
N ILE A 149 -3.59 -1.29 -4.11
CA ILE A 149 -4.06 0.02 -3.62
C ILE A 149 -5.36 0.43 -4.33
N MET A 150 -5.44 0.27 -5.65
CA MET A 150 -6.65 0.56 -6.41
C MET A 150 -7.82 -0.32 -5.98
N LEU A 151 -7.60 -1.61 -5.77
CA LEU A 151 -8.63 -2.52 -5.27
C LEU A 151 -9.15 -2.09 -3.90
N ILE A 152 -8.26 -1.75 -2.98
CA ILE A 152 -8.62 -1.29 -1.63
C ILE A 152 -9.35 0.05 -1.70
N GLY A 153 -8.91 0.98 -2.57
CA GLY A 153 -9.57 2.25 -2.79
C GLY A 153 -11.02 2.10 -3.28
N ILE A 154 -11.25 1.18 -4.22
CA ILE A 154 -12.59 0.84 -4.69
C ILE A 154 -13.45 0.31 -3.53
N LEU A 155 -12.96 -0.71 -2.83
CA LEU A 155 -13.69 -1.35 -1.73
C LEU A 155 -13.99 -0.37 -0.59
N ALA A 156 -13.02 0.46 -0.23
CA ALA A 156 -13.17 1.48 0.81
C ALA A 156 -14.19 2.56 0.43
N SER A 157 -14.28 2.92 -0.85
CA SER A 157 -15.22 3.94 -1.34
C SER A 157 -16.67 3.44 -1.43
N ILE A 158 -16.90 2.11 -1.44
CA ILE A 158 -18.26 1.54 -1.52
C ILE A 158 -19.10 1.96 -0.30
N TYR A 159 -18.56 1.85 0.90
CA TYR A 159 -19.32 2.16 2.11
C TYR A 159 -19.81 3.62 2.18
N PRO A 160 -18.96 4.65 1.97
CA PRO A 160 -19.41 6.04 1.91
C PRO A 160 -20.40 6.30 0.76
N ALA A 161 -20.19 5.68 -0.41
CA ALA A 161 -21.07 5.81 -1.57
C ALA A 161 -22.48 5.27 -1.27
N LEU A 162 -22.58 4.11 -0.62
CA LEU A 162 -23.87 3.56 -0.18
C LEU A 162 -24.53 4.45 0.87
N ARG A 163 -23.78 5.06 1.74
CA ARG A 163 -24.30 5.99 2.76
C ARG A 163 -24.82 7.27 2.10
N ALA A 164 -24.10 7.83 1.12
CA ALA A 164 -24.55 8.98 0.35
C ALA A 164 -25.84 8.70 -0.45
N ALA A 165 -25.98 7.49 -0.98
CA ALA A 165 -27.19 7.07 -1.69
C ALA A 165 -28.42 6.93 -0.78
N ARG A 166 -28.26 6.80 0.54
CA ARG A 166 -29.34 6.63 1.51
C ARG A 166 -29.72 7.93 2.24
N ILE A 167 -29.24 9.08 1.77
CA ILE A 167 -29.60 10.37 2.35
C ILE A 167 -31.09 10.63 2.09
N ASP A 168 -31.84 10.89 3.18
CA ASP A 168 -33.27 11.24 3.09
C ASP A 168 -33.39 12.75 2.86
N VAL A 169 -34.04 13.12 1.74
CA VAL A 169 -34.29 14.50 1.35
C VAL A 169 -35.11 15.25 2.40
N ALA A 170 -36.06 14.54 3.05
CA ALA A 170 -36.94 15.13 4.08
C ALA A 170 -36.18 15.49 5.36
N GLU A 171 -35.16 14.71 5.73
CA GLU A 171 -34.36 14.92 6.93
C GLU A 171 -33.28 15.99 6.70
N SER A 172 -32.72 16.07 5.48
CA SER A 172 -31.69 17.07 5.14
C SER A 172 -32.22 18.51 5.12
N MET A 173 -33.54 18.73 5.04
CA MET A 173 -34.18 20.05 5.08
C MET A 173 -34.71 20.45 6.46
N LYS A 174 -34.73 19.53 7.47
CA LYS A 174 -35.26 19.81 8.81
C LYS A 174 -34.28 20.45 9.79
N PHE A 175 -33.01 20.56 9.46
CA PHE A 175 -31.97 21.10 10.37
C PHE A 175 -31.89 22.64 10.42
N ASP A 176 -32.94 23.37 10.08
CA ASP A 176 -33.01 24.84 10.13
C ASP A 176 -34.00 25.38 11.18
N GLN A 177 -34.21 24.66 12.33
CA GLN A 177 -34.96 25.23 13.46
C GLN A 177 -34.13 25.13 14.74
#